data_1993ee80b4be412c100f161cd3ef104c
#
_entry.id   1993ee80b4be412c100f161cd3ef104c
#
_cell.length_a   1.000
_cell.length_b   1.000
_cell.length_c   1.000
_cell.angle_alpha   90.00
_cell.angle_beta   90.00
_cell.angle_gamma   90.00
#
_symmetry.space_group_name_H-M   'P 1'
#
loop_
_entity.id
_entity.type
_entity.pdbx_description
1 polymer ?
#
loop_
_entity_poly.entity_id
_entity_poly.type
_entity_poly.pdbx_seq_one_letter_code
_entity_poly.pdbx_strand_id
1 'polypeptide(L)'
;MPKKKKIQRKSIDKTKTIPKPKASIEELQESRNGGQIALRGYSYQFLYSCYLMLSCKDENTVFNLEGIEDIDKIVSTSDEQKTMHIQLKYSENKQDASFMKSVLKNFLEAYLLDKNRAFKLVYDFSVAKGHLSKLVNNILDSDELQYWKATVDEIKNENPQWNWNQLDFDDFISKVSYENIKKAVLAERVEIALIENYDITTDNIKLFANSIKMFCFEKMETRSAVSLNDLKHQIELVKFDISKGAENPAHGWIEKVNFNELTDQESSYYEGKKATPMDIVKGLPVSRVLLEKDIRTSVNNYMVTVIKSSSGQGKTTLALKTQYGLQKEYTPYQLINCSDRGTLRHIVEYFHARIRLGEKPLILIDNLDAHLSEWNQLVQLMQSDVKYNYKILITSRENDWYNYAGDLSNIHSMNIIKPMLSK
;
A
#
# COMPACT_ATOMS: atom_id res chain seq x y z
N MET A 1 -36.74 11.87 -83.22
CA MET A 1 -36.32 10.61 -82.65
C MET A 1 -35.27 10.94 -81.57
N PRO A 2 -35.56 10.75 -80.26
CA PRO A 2 -34.58 11.08 -79.23
C PRO A 2 -33.67 9.89 -78.97
N LYS A 3 -32.38 10.18 -78.77
CA LYS A 3 -31.30 9.24 -78.44
C LYS A 3 -31.44 8.70 -77.01
N LYS A 4 -31.51 7.38 -76.84
CA LYS A 4 -31.49 6.69 -75.51
C LYS A 4 -30.09 6.79 -74.87
N LYS A 5 -30.00 7.42 -73.71
CA LYS A 5 -28.81 7.36 -72.83
C LYS A 5 -28.74 5.97 -72.17
N LYS A 6 -27.65 5.24 -72.42
CA LYS A 6 -27.30 4.03 -71.65
C LYS A 6 -26.84 4.40 -70.24
N ILE A 7 -27.58 3.96 -69.26
CA ILE A 7 -27.17 4.04 -67.82
C ILE A 7 -26.25 2.83 -67.55
N GLN A 8 -24.96 3.07 -67.35
CA GLN A 8 -24.05 2.06 -66.91
C GLN A 8 -24.33 1.82 -65.42
N ARG A 9 -24.82 0.64 -65.03
CA ARG A 9 -24.87 0.15 -63.64
C ARG A 9 -23.46 -0.27 -63.22
N LYS A 10 -22.82 0.45 -62.33
CA LYS A 10 -21.64 -0.02 -61.60
C LYS A 10 -22.08 -1.17 -60.70
N SER A 11 -21.65 -2.37 -61.04
CA SER A 11 -21.72 -3.53 -60.13
C SER A 11 -20.78 -3.33 -58.95
N ILE A 12 -21.33 -3.17 -57.78
CA ILE A 12 -20.57 -3.23 -56.50
C ILE A 12 -20.41 -4.71 -56.20
N ASP A 13 -19.26 -5.23 -56.60
CA ASP A 13 -18.84 -6.60 -56.23
C ASP A 13 -18.33 -6.61 -54.81
N LYS A 14 -19.25 -6.79 -53.85
CA LYS A 14 -18.90 -7.11 -52.46
C LYS A 14 -18.75 -8.62 -52.38
N THR A 15 -17.63 -9.14 -52.83
CA THR A 15 -17.20 -10.48 -52.44
C THR A 15 -16.97 -10.52 -50.92
N LYS A 16 -18.05 -10.85 -50.20
CA LYS A 16 -17.91 -11.34 -48.81
C LYS A 16 -17.13 -12.63 -48.90
N THR A 17 -15.86 -12.60 -48.55
CA THR A 17 -15.05 -13.79 -48.33
C THR A 17 -15.73 -14.63 -47.24
N ILE A 18 -16.35 -15.73 -47.67
CA ILE A 18 -16.91 -16.72 -46.76
C ILE A 18 -15.71 -17.31 -46.00
N PRO A 19 -15.67 -17.23 -44.66
CA PRO A 19 -14.58 -17.80 -43.91
C PRO A 19 -14.48 -19.30 -44.20
N LYS A 20 -13.29 -19.79 -44.54
CA LYS A 20 -13.07 -21.23 -44.72
C LYS A 20 -13.42 -21.95 -43.42
N PRO A 21 -14.09 -23.13 -43.47
CA PRO A 21 -14.31 -23.92 -42.27
C PRO A 21 -12.98 -24.30 -41.66
N LYS A 22 -12.85 -24.19 -40.34
CA LYS A 22 -11.61 -24.50 -39.60
C LYS A 22 -11.35 -25.99 -39.63
N ALA A 23 -10.10 -26.38 -39.95
CA ALA A 23 -9.74 -27.76 -40.22
C ALA A 23 -9.48 -28.58 -38.93
N SER A 24 -9.25 -27.92 -37.75
CA SER A 24 -8.98 -28.61 -36.47
C SER A 24 -9.56 -27.88 -35.27
N ILE A 25 -9.61 -28.60 -34.11
CA ILE A 25 -10.02 -28.03 -32.81
C ILE A 25 -9.01 -27.00 -32.34
N GLU A 26 -7.72 -27.21 -32.62
CA GLU A 26 -6.64 -26.28 -32.29
C GLU A 26 -6.82 -24.94 -33.03
N GLU A 27 -7.09 -24.95 -34.31
CA GLU A 27 -7.40 -23.75 -35.10
C GLU A 27 -8.64 -23.03 -34.58
N LEU A 28 -9.63 -23.79 -34.10
CA LEU A 28 -10.83 -23.23 -33.49
C LEU A 28 -10.49 -22.55 -32.13
N GLN A 29 -9.64 -23.18 -31.31
CA GLN A 29 -9.17 -22.62 -30.01
C GLN A 29 -8.35 -21.36 -30.26
N GLU A 30 -7.37 -21.37 -31.16
CA GLU A 30 -6.55 -20.20 -31.50
C GLU A 30 -7.40 -19.01 -31.96
N SER A 31 -8.48 -19.29 -32.69
CA SER A 31 -9.38 -18.23 -33.18
C SER A 31 -10.29 -17.65 -32.08
N ARG A 32 -10.36 -18.28 -30.89
CA ARG A 32 -11.17 -17.86 -29.74
C ARG A 32 -10.32 -17.35 -28.58
N ASN A 33 -9.14 -16.79 -28.85
CA ASN A 33 -8.19 -16.29 -27.85
C ASN A 33 -8.54 -14.89 -27.28
N GLY A 34 -9.63 -14.26 -27.73
CA GLY A 34 -10.01 -12.91 -27.29
C GLY A 34 -10.13 -12.76 -25.78
N GLY A 35 -10.65 -13.77 -25.09
CA GLY A 35 -10.72 -13.77 -23.61
C GLY A 35 -9.33 -13.78 -22.97
N GLN A 36 -8.39 -14.57 -23.50
CA GLN A 36 -7.02 -14.61 -23.02
C GLN A 36 -6.29 -13.27 -23.22
N ILE A 37 -6.49 -12.63 -24.37
CA ILE A 37 -5.90 -11.32 -24.67
C ILE A 37 -6.44 -10.27 -23.70
N ALA A 38 -7.77 -10.26 -23.47
CA ALA A 38 -8.39 -9.34 -22.51
C ALA A 38 -7.85 -9.54 -21.09
N LEU A 39 -7.76 -10.80 -20.60
CA LEU A 39 -7.20 -11.12 -19.29
C LEU A 39 -5.73 -10.69 -19.13
N ARG A 40 -4.93 -10.77 -20.20
CA ARG A 40 -3.54 -10.27 -20.18
C ARG A 40 -3.49 -8.75 -20.02
N GLY A 41 -4.39 -8.04 -20.69
CA GLY A 41 -4.57 -6.59 -20.56
C GLY A 41 -4.98 -6.21 -19.12
N TYR A 42 -6.05 -6.80 -18.60
CA TYR A 42 -6.49 -6.56 -17.23
C TYR A 42 -5.41 -6.89 -16.18
N SER A 43 -4.70 -8.01 -16.36
CA SER A 43 -3.59 -8.34 -15.46
C SER A 43 -2.46 -7.32 -15.50
N TYR A 44 -2.23 -6.62 -16.61
CA TYR A 44 -1.29 -5.52 -16.70
C TYR A 44 -1.80 -4.29 -15.94
N GLN A 45 -3.09 -3.96 -16.11
CA GLN A 45 -3.75 -2.87 -15.39
C GLN A 45 -3.69 -3.08 -13.86
N PHE A 46 -4.02 -4.28 -13.36
CA PHE A 46 -3.94 -4.60 -11.93
C PHE A 46 -2.53 -4.44 -11.37
N LEU A 47 -1.52 -4.94 -12.08
CA LEU A 47 -0.13 -4.84 -11.65
C LEU A 47 0.34 -3.39 -11.59
N TYR A 48 0.02 -2.58 -12.59
CA TYR A 48 0.41 -1.18 -12.60
C TYR A 48 -0.33 -0.38 -11.53
N SER A 49 -1.63 -0.63 -11.33
CA SER A 49 -2.41 -0.01 -10.26
C SER A 49 -1.82 -0.32 -8.88
N CYS A 50 -1.49 -1.59 -8.61
CA CYS A 50 -0.80 -2.00 -7.38
C CYS A 50 0.53 -1.27 -7.22
N TYR A 51 1.38 -1.28 -8.24
CA TYR A 51 2.68 -0.62 -8.20
C TYR A 51 2.56 0.88 -7.95
N LEU A 52 1.65 1.54 -8.66
CA LEU A 52 1.44 2.99 -8.54
C LEU A 52 0.98 3.39 -7.13
N MET A 53 0.02 2.66 -6.57
CA MET A 53 -0.49 2.92 -5.22
C MET A 53 0.56 2.61 -4.14
N LEU A 54 1.22 1.43 -4.23
CA LEU A 54 2.24 1.02 -3.26
C LEU A 54 3.48 1.92 -3.27
N SER A 55 3.79 2.56 -4.40
CA SER A 55 4.93 3.48 -4.56
C SER A 55 4.58 4.93 -4.22
N CYS A 56 3.30 5.25 -4.02
CA CYS A 56 2.87 6.61 -3.71
C CYS A 56 3.15 6.94 -2.24
N LYS A 57 3.78 8.12 -2.01
CA LYS A 57 4.13 8.58 -0.66
C LYS A 57 3.28 9.78 -0.20
N ASP A 58 2.55 10.41 -1.13
CA ASP A 58 1.72 11.58 -0.84
C ASP A 58 0.33 11.14 -0.38
N GLU A 59 0.05 11.30 0.91
CA GLU A 59 -1.19 10.89 1.56
C GLU A 59 -2.43 11.63 1.04
N ASN A 60 -2.25 12.78 0.38
CA ASN A 60 -3.36 13.52 -0.24
C ASN A 60 -3.73 12.97 -1.63
N THR A 61 -3.11 11.89 -2.07
CA THR A 61 -3.39 11.26 -3.35
C THR A 61 -4.58 10.30 -3.25
N VAL A 62 -5.49 10.45 -4.20
CA VAL A 62 -6.61 9.54 -4.43
C VAL A 62 -6.50 8.97 -5.84
N PHE A 63 -6.81 7.69 -5.99
CA PHE A 63 -6.83 6.98 -7.27
C PHE A 63 -8.25 6.57 -7.60
N ASN A 64 -8.77 6.99 -8.76
CA ASN A 64 -9.99 6.43 -9.32
C ASN A 64 -9.58 5.37 -10.34
N LEU A 65 -9.88 4.12 -10.02
CA LEU A 65 -9.64 2.99 -10.91
C LEU A 65 -10.84 2.83 -11.85
N GLU A 66 -10.60 2.67 -13.18
CA GLU A 66 -11.64 2.71 -14.23
C GLU A 66 -12.43 4.03 -14.18
N GLY A 67 -11.73 5.15 -14.07
CA GLY A 67 -12.28 6.49 -14.10
C GLY A 67 -12.61 7.00 -15.50
N ILE A 68 -12.02 8.12 -15.91
CA ILE A 68 -12.08 8.61 -17.31
C ILE A 68 -11.15 7.78 -18.19
N GLU A 69 -9.96 7.45 -17.67
CA GLU A 69 -9.04 6.48 -18.25
C GLU A 69 -8.89 5.28 -17.29
N ASP A 70 -7.97 4.38 -17.57
CA ASP A 70 -7.76 3.17 -16.73
C ASP A 70 -7.45 3.54 -15.28
N ILE A 71 -6.72 4.65 -15.04
CA ILE A 71 -6.47 5.21 -13.70
C ILE A 71 -6.49 6.74 -13.77
N ASP A 72 -7.25 7.37 -12.89
CA ASP A 72 -7.15 8.81 -12.63
C ASP A 72 -6.45 9.03 -11.28
N LYS A 73 -5.23 9.56 -11.33
CA LYS A 73 -4.48 9.95 -10.14
C LYS A 73 -4.79 11.41 -9.81
N ILE A 74 -5.37 11.65 -8.64
CA ILE A 74 -5.79 12.96 -8.15
C ILE A 74 -4.94 13.33 -6.94
N VAL A 75 -4.27 14.47 -7.00
CA VAL A 75 -3.50 15.04 -5.89
C VAL A 75 -4.15 16.35 -5.49
N SER A 76 -4.62 16.43 -4.26
CA SER A 76 -5.25 17.63 -3.71
C SER A 76 -4.29 18.34 -2.75
N THR A 77 -4.03 19.62 -3.01
CA THR A 77 -3.33 20.52 -2.09
C THR A 77 -4.30 21.56 -1.55
N SER A 78 -3.87 22.44 -0.62
CA SER A 78 -4.73 23.53 -0.10
C SER A 78 -5.28 24.46 -1.19
N ASP A 79 -4.55 24.63 -2.28
CA ASP A 79 -4.81 25.66 -3.27
C ASP A 79 -5.19 25.11 -4.66
N GLU A 80 -4.88 23.86 -4.94
CA GLU A 80 -5.04 23.29 -6.28
C GLU A 80 -5.31 21.77 -6.24
N GLN A 81 -6.14 21.30 -7.18
CA GLN A 81 -6.32 19.89 -7.46
C GLN A 81 -5.70 19.56 -8.83
N LYS A 82 -4.73 18.65 -8.84
CA LYS A 82 -4.08 18.14 -10.06
C LYS A 82 -4.56 16.75 -10.38
N THR A 83 -5.01 16.53 -11.61
CA THR A 83 -5.45 15.24 -12.10
C THR A 83 -4.57 14.77 -13.23
N MET A 84 -4.08 13.52 -13.13
CA MET A 84 -3.37 12.83 -14.20
C MET A 84 -4.19 11.61 -14.62
N HIS A 85 -4.56 11.58 -15.90
CA HIS A 85 -5.23 10.45 -16.54
C HIS A 85 -4.19 9.48 -17.09
N ILE A 86 -4.24 8.22 -16.67
CA ILE A 86 -3.26 7.20 -17.05
C ILE A 86 -3.97 6.12 -17.85
N GLN A 87 -3.58 5.96 -19.10
CA GLN A 87 -4.06 4.89 -19.96
C GLN A 87 -3.01 3.77 -20.02
N LEU A 88 -3.45 2.53 -19.85
CA LEU A 88 -2.61 1.34 -19.78
C LEU A 88 -2.82 0.48 -21.03
N LYS A 89 -1.76 0.13 -21.72
CA LYS A 89 -1.85 -0.68 -22.95
C LYS A 89 -0.84 -1.82 -22.93
N TYR A 90 -1.36 -3.03 -23.03
CA TYR A 90 -0.59 -4.25 -23.20
C TYR A 90 -0.86 -4.86 -24.57
N SER A 91 0.18 -5.20 -25.32
CA SER A 91 0.04 -5.91 -26.58
C SER A 91 1.29 -6.73 -26.90
N GLU A 92 1.09 -7.94 -27.38
CA GLU A 92 2.17 -8.76 -27.95
C GLU A 92 2.53 -8.31 -29.37
N ASN A 93 1.60 -7.60 -30.02
CA ASN A 93 1.80 -7.06 -31.35
C ASN A 93 2.52 -5.72 -31.31
N LYS A 94 3.32 -5.47 -32.35
CA LYS A 94 3.98 -4.20 -32.57
C LYS A 94 2.95 -3.12 -32.90
N GLN A 95 3.06 -1.95 -32.24
CA GLN A 95 2.15 -0.81 -32.43
C GLN A 95 2.83 0.30 -33.24
N ASP A 96 2.03 1.07 -33.97
CA ASP A 96 2.47 2.18 -34.83
C ASP A 96 1.69 3.48 -34.51
N ALA A 97 1.83 4.47 -35.39
CA ALA A 97 1.19 5.77 -35.20
C ALA A 97 -0.37 5.70 -35.26
N SER A 98 -0.94 4.73 -35.96
CA SER A 98 -2.41 4.59 -36.06
C SER A 98 -3.01 4.18 -34.71
N PHE A 99 -2.29 3.35 -33.94
CA PHE A 99 -2.64 3.04 -32.55
C PHE A 99 -2.67 4.30 -31.69
N MET A 100 -1.62 5.15 -31.82
CA MET A 100 -1.52 6.37 -30.99
C MET A 100 -2.64 7.37 -31.29
N LYS A 101 -3.16 7.43 -32.49
CA LYS A 101 -4.32 8.26 -32.83
C LYS A 101 -5.51 7.97 -31.91
N SER A 102 -5.79 6.68 -31.61
CA SER A 102 -6.88 6.31 -30.71
C SER A 102 -6.65 6.76 -29.27
N VAL A 103 -5.40 6.72 -28.80
CA VAL A 103 -5.00 7.19 -27.46
C VAL A 103 -5.14 8.70 -27.38
N LEU A 104 -4.58 9.43 -28.36
CA LEU A 104 -4.68 10.89 -28.41
C LEU A 104 -6.13 11.38 -28.49
N LYS A 105 -7.01 10.64 -29.16
CA LYS A 105 -8.43 10.97 -29.22
C LYS A 105 -9.04 11.01 -27.80
N ASN A 106 -8.80 9.99 -26.98
CA ASN A 106 -9.32 9.94 -25.61
C ASN A 106 -8.76 11.09 -24.76
N PHE A 107 -7.45 11.33 -24.85
CA PHE A 107 -6.80 12.40 -24.10
C PHE A 107 -7.29 13.79 -24.51
N LEU A 108 -7.50 14.03 -25.80
CA LEU A 108 -8.04 15.27 -26.31
C LEU A 108 -9.45 15.56 -25.83
N GLU A 109 -10.32 14.56 -25.77
CA GLU A 109 -11.67 14.72 -25.26
C GLU A 109 -11.66 15.24 -23.81
N ALA A 110 -10.82 14.68 -22.95
CA ALA A 110 -10.67 15.14 -21.56
C ALA A 110 -9.97 16.51 -21.47
N TYR A 111 -8.94 16.77 -22.29
CA TYR A 111 -8.23 18.06 -22.32
C TYR A 111 -9.13 19.22 -22.74
N LEU A 112 -9.99 19.03 -23.73
CA LEU A 112 -10.92 20.05 -24.22
C LEU A 112 -12.00 20.41 -23.19
N LEU A 113 -12.24 19.56 -22.20
CA LEU A 113 -13.13 19.84 -21.07
C LEU A 113 -12.40 20.57 -19.94
N ASP A 114 -11.13 20.24 -19.72
CA ASP A 114 -10.33 20.85 -18.66
C ASP A 114 -8.83 20.79 -19.00
N LYS A 115 -8.25 21.94 -19.28
CA LYS A 115 -6.84 22.08 -19.69
C LYS A 115 -5.83 21.79 -18.57
N ASN A 116 -6.25 21.79 -17.30
CA ASN A 116 -5.35 21.57 -16.16
C ASN A 116 -5.00 20.09 -15.93
N ARG A 117 -5.49 19.21 -16.78
CA ARG A 117 -5.26 17.77 -16.72
C ARG A 117 -3.96 17.38 -17.42
N ALA A 118 -3.26 16.42 -16.83
CA ALA A 118 -2.10 15.76 -17.43
C ALA A 118 -2.47 14.36 -17.89
N PHE A 119 -1.73 13.83 -18.85
CA PHE A 119 -2.00 12.53 -19.47
C PHE A 119 -0.76 11.66 -19.48
N LYS A 120 -0.94 10.36 -19.30
CA LYS A 120 0.15 9.40 -19.36
C LYS A 120 -0.27 8.12 -20.06
N LEU A 121 0.49 7.72 -21.07
CA LEU A 121 0.39 6.40 -21.65
C LEU A 121 1.46 5.50 -21.03
N VAL A 122 1.03 4.45 -20.35
CA VAL A 122 1.91 3.39 -19.85
C VAL A 122 1.70 2.14 -20.70
N TYR A 123 2.79 1.57 -21.21
CA TYR A 123 2.65 0.51 -22.18
C TYR A 123 3.68 -0.61 -22.06
N ASP A 124 3.25 -1.81 -22.46
CA ASP A 124 4.11 -2.98 -22.69
C ASP A 124 3.79 -3.55 -24.09
N PHE A 125 4.45 -3.00 -25.09
CA PHE A 125 4.47 -3.51 -26.45
C PHE A 125 5.72 -3.04 -27.19
N SER A 126 5.99 -3.65 -28.35
CA SER A 126 7.04 -3.20 -29.25
C SER A 126 6.55 -2.02 -30.09
N VAL A 127 7.37 -0.97 -30.18
CA VAL A 127 7.07 0.24 -30.95
C VAL A 127 7.65 0.12 -32.36
N ALA A 128 6.83 0.43 -33.40
CA ALA A 128 7.30 0.51 -34.76
C ALA A 128 8.23 1.71 -34.95
N LYS A 129 9.24 1.55 -35.82
CA LYS A 129 10.05 2.70 -36.24
C LYS A 129 9.16 3.74 -36.96
N GLY A 130 9.48 5.01 -36.79
CA GLY A 130 8.71 6.12 -37.35
C GLY A 130 8.11 7.03 -36.27
N HIS A 131 6.98 7.67 -36.58
CA HIS A 131 6.38 8.72 -35.74
C HIS A 131 6.10 8.31 -34.31
N LEU A 132 5.52 7.11 -34.08
CA LEU A 132 5.28 6.64 -32.72
C LEU A 132 6.57 6.48 -31.91
N SER A 133 7.64 5.93 -32.54
CA SER A 133 8.93 5.77 -31.86
C SER A 133 9.55 7.11 -31.45
N LYS A 134 9.43 8.13 -32.31
CA LYS A 134 9.93 9.48 -31.98
C LYS A 134 9.10 10.12 -30.87
N LEU A 135 7.75 10.02 -30.96
CA LEU A 135 6.84 10.57 -29.95
C LEU A 135 7.11 10.04 -28.55
N VAL A 136 7.16 8.73 -28.35
CA VAL A 136 7.36 8.12 -27.04
C VAL A 136 8.78 8.32 -26.46
N ASN A 137 9.73 8.71 -27.28
CA ASN A 137 11.08 9.09 -26.88
C ASN A 137 11.27 10.61 -26.78
N ASN A 138 10.18 11.39 -26.86
CA ASN A 138 10.18 12.86 -26.82
C ASN A 138 11.08 13.52 -27.89
N ILE A 139 11.19 12.90 -29.08
CA ILE A 139 11.90 13.45 -30.23
C ILE A 139 10.84 14.16 -31.10
N LEU A 140 10.57 15.41 -30.76
CA LEU A 140 9.53 16.25 -31.40
C LEU A 140 10.21 17.39 -32.18
N ASP A 141 10.82 17.04 -33.33
CA ASP A 141 11.27 18.05 -34.28
C ASP A 141 10.07 18.69 -35.02
N SER A 142 10.33 19.68 -35.87
CA SER A 142 9.25 20.39 -36.60
C SER A 142 8.39 19.49 -37.46
N ASP A 143 9.00 18.45 -38.07
CA ASP A 143 8.28 17.53 -38.96
C ASP A 143 7.38 16.61 -38.14
N GLU A 144 7.84 16.14 -36.96
CA GLU A 144 7.05 15.34 -36.05
C GLU A 144 5.89 16.14 -35.42
N LEU A 145 6.13 17.37 -35.02
CA LEU A 145 5.07 18.26 -34.53
C LEU A 145 4.01 18.47 -35.61
N GLN A 146 4.42 18.71 -36.88
CA GLN A 146 3.49 18.87 -37.99
C GLN A 146 2.68 17.58 -38.23
N TYR A 147 3.32 16.41 -38.16
CA TYR A 147 2.63 15.12 -38.33
C TYR A 147 1.56 14.92 -37.23
N TRP A 148 1.91 15.13 -35.98
CA TRP A 148 0.96 14.94 -34.88
C TRP A 148 -0.14 16.02 -34.87
N LYS A 149 0.15 17.22 -35.32
CA LYS A 149 -0.85 18.27 -35.51
C LYS A 149 -1.85 17.88 -36.60
N ALA A 150 -1.38 17.35 -37.70
CA ALA A 150 -2.26 16.82 -38.78
C ALA A 150 -3.13 15.64 -38.24
N THR A 151 -2.56 14.76 -37.41
CA THR A 151 -3.32 13.67 -36.76
C THR A 151 -4.42 14.21 -35.84
N VAL A 152 -4.15 15.29 -35.09
CA VAL A 152 -5.16 15.97 -34.26
C VAL A 152 -6.24 16.64 -35.13
N ASP A 153 -5.87 17.21 -36.28
CA ASP A 153 -6.84 17.77 -37.22
C ASP A 153 -7.74 16.68 -37.83
N GLU A 154 -7.23 15.47 -38.08
CA GLU A 154 -8.06 14.33 -38.46
C GLU A 154 -9.07 13.97 -37.37
N ILE A 155 -8.62 13.90 -36.08
CA ILE A 155 -9.50 13.63 -34.93
C ILE A 155 -10.56 14.72 -34.83
N LYS A 156 -10.20 15.98 -35.06
CA LYS A 156 -11.11 17.12 -35.10
C LYS A 156 -12.19 16.97 -36.16
N ASN A 157 -11.82 16.57 -37.37
CA ASN A 157 -12.77 16.33 -38.46
C ASN A 157 -13.72 15.18 -38.16
N GLU A 158 -13.27 14.15 -37.45
CA GLU A 158 -14.10 13.03 -37.01
C GLU A 158 -15.04 13.39 -35.82
N ASN A 159 -14.72 14.43 -35.04
CA ASN A 159 -15.45 14.81 -33.84
C ASN A 159 -15.74 16.33 -33.79
N PRO A 160 -16.44 16.88 -34.79
CA PRO A 160 -16.66 18.34 -34.95
C PRO A 160 -17.49 18.95 -33.80
N GLN A 161 -18.21 18.12 -33.03
CA GLN A 161 -19.05 18.54 -31.90
C GLN A 161 -18.27 18.91 -30.63
N TRP A 162 -16.95 18.61 -30.56
CA TRP A 162 -16.14 18.96 -29.42
C TRP A 162 -15.78 20.44 -29.38
N ASN A 163 -15.44 20.98 -28.22
CA ASN A 163 -15.10 22.40 -28.08
C ASN A 163 -13.65 22.71 -28.50
N TRP A 164 -13.38 22.61 -29.78
CA TRP A 164 -12.05 22.81 -30.39
C TRP A 164 -11.46 24.19 -30.21
N ASN A 165 -12.25 25.22 -29.83
CA ASN A 165 -11.74 26.54 -29.48
C ASN A 165 -10.87 26.53 -28.23
N GLN A 166 -10.96 25.50 -27.41
CA GLN A 166 -10.12 25.30 -26.24
C GLN A 166 -8.77 24.64 -26.58
N LEU A 167 -8.56 24.13 -27.79
CA LEU A 167 -7.31 23.46 -28.13
C LEU A 167 -6.14 24.44 -28.20
N ASP A 168 -5.13 24.17 -27.39
CA ASP A 168 -3.76 24.61 -27.54
C ASP A 168 -2.91 23.34 -27.75
N PHE A 169 -2.46 23.12 -28.98
CA PHE A 169 -1.76 21.91 -29.34
C PHE A 169 -0.43 21.74 -28.61
N ASP A 170 0.33 22.84 -28.48
CA ASP A 170 1.65 22.79 -27.86
C ASP A 170 1.53 22.54 -26.34
N ASP A 171 0.55 23.18 -25.70
CA ASP A 171 0.22 22.91 -24.29
C ASP A 171 -0.27 21.46 -24.11
N PHE A 172 -1.18 20.98 -24.95
CA PHE A 172 -1.67 19.61 -24.89
C PHE A 172 -0.54 18.58 -24.98
N ILE A 173 0.31 18.67 -26.02
CA ILE A 173 1.41 17.71 -26.22
C ILE A 173 2.40 17.76 -25.05
N SER A 174 2.66 18.91 -24.47
CA SER A 174 3.53 19.06 -23.30
C SER A 174 3.01 18.34 -22.06
N LYS A 175 1.70 18.12 -21.98
CA LYS A 175 1.02 17.43 -20.86
C LYS A 175 0.89 15.92 -21.03
N VAL A 176 1.28 15.40 -22.22
CA VAL A 176 1.27 13.95 -22.49
C VAL A 176 2.64 13.35 -22.20
N SER A 177 2.67 12.34 -21.39
CA SER A 177 3.90 11.61 -21.03
C SER A 177 3.79 10.12 -21.36
N TYR A 178 4.93 9.46 -21.48
CA TYR A 178 5.01 8.07 -21.93
C TYR A 178 5.90 7.26 -20.98
N GLU A 179 5.48 6.05 -20.66
CA GLU A 179 6.27 5.11 -19.86
C GLU A 179 6.22 3.70 -20.46
N ASN A 180 7.36 3.17 -20.85
CA ASN A 180 7.49 1.77 -21.22
C ASN A 180 7.89 0.95 -19.99
N ILE A 181 7.02 0.05 -19.56
CA ILE A 181 7.32 -0.84 -18.44
C ILE A 181 6.81 -2.25 -18.74
N LYS A 182 7.70 -3.23 -18.68
CA LYS A 182 7.35 -4.61 -18.95
C LYS A 182 6.51 -5.21 -17.82
N LYS A 183 5.51 -5.99 -18.15
CA LYS A 183 4.63 -6.67 -17.20
C LYS A 183 5.41 -7.51 -16.18
N ALA A 184 6.46 -8.22 -16.60
CA ALA A 184 7.32 -8.99 -15.71
C ALA A 184 8.02 -8.08 -14.67
N VAL A 185 8.54 -6.93 -15.11
CA VAL A 185 9.18 -5.94 -14.23
C VAL A 185 8.19 -5.32 -13.25
N LEU A 186 6.94 -5.12 -13.67
CA LEU A 186 5.88 -4.62 -12.77
C LEU A 186 5.59 -5.59 -11.63
N ALA A 187 5.56 -6.89 -11.88
CA ALA A 187 5.34 -7.88 -10.83
C ALA A 187 6.43 -7.82 -9.76
N GLU A 188 7.70 -7.72 -10.19
CA GLU A 188 8.85 -7.55 -9.28
C GLU A 188 8.79 -6.21 -8.51
N ARG A 189 8.41 -5.12 -9.18
CA ARG A 189 8.29 -3.80 -8.53
C ARG A 189 7.18 -3.75 -7.49
N VAL A 190 6.08 -4.47 -7.68
CA VAL A 190 5.02 -4.62 -6.67
C VAL A 190 5.58 -5.31 -5.42
N GLU A 191 6.35 -6.39 -5.59
CA GLU A 191 6.98 -7.09 -4.48
C GLU A 191 8.00 -6.21 -3.76
N ILE A 192 8.87 -5.52 -4.51
CA ILE A 192 9.86 -4.57 -3.94
C ILE A 192 9.15 -3.45 -3.15
N ALA A 193 8.10 -2.85 -3.72
CA ALA A 193 7.36 -1.77 -3.04
C ALA A 193 6.70 -2.23 -1.73
N LEU A 194 6.23 -3.47 -1.66
CA LEU A 194 5.72 -4.07 -0.42
C LEU A 194 6.81 -4.24 0.64
N ILE A 195 8.01 -4.64 0.24
CA ILE A 195 9.16 -4.77 1.15
C ILE A 195 9.60 -3.38 1.65
N GLU A 196 9.84 -2.45 0.73
CA GLU A 196 10.48 -1.15 1.04
C GLU A 196 9.54 -0.16 1.76
N ASN A 197 8.25 -0.15 1.41
CA ASN A 197 7.32 0.85 1.91
C ASN A 197 6.37 0.32 3.01
N TYR A 198 6.24 -1.02 3.16
CA TYR A 198 5.30 -1.64 4.09
C TYR A 198 5.92 -2.71 4.98
N ASP A 199 7.24 -2.89 4.94
CA ASP A 199 8.01 -3.84 5.76
C ASP A 199 7.48 -5.29 5.66
N ILE A 200 7.02 -5.72 4.48
CA ILE A 200 6.53 -7.08 4.26
C ILE A 200 7.71 -8.01 4.00
N THR A 201 7.76 -9.13 4.72
CA THR A 201 8.81 -10.14 4.55
C THR A 201 8.65 -10.95 3.27
N THR A 202 9.77 -11.46 2.73
CA THR A 202 9.79 -12.25 1.49
C THR A 202 8.93 -13.50 1.55
N ASP A 203 8.77 -14.11 2.74
CA ASP A 203 7.98 -15.34 2.93
C ASP A 203 6.49 -15.14 2.62
N ASN A 204 5.97 -13.93 2.85
CA ASN A 204 4.55 -13.60 2.68
C ASN A 204 4.28 -12.70 1.48
N ILE A 205 5.31 -12.27 0.75
CA ILE A 205 5.22 -11.24 -0.29
C ILE A 205 4.16 -11.55 -1.35
N LYS A 206 4.08 -12.81 -1.80
CA LYS A 206 3.11 -13.25 -2.82
C LYS A 206 1.67 -13.18 -2.32
N LEU A 207 1.45 -13.46 -1.04
CA LEU A 207 0.13 -13.39 -0.43
C LEU A 207 -0.36 -11.93 -0.39
N PHE A 208 0.49 -11.01 0.06
CA PHE A 208 0.18 -9.58 0.04
C PHE A 208 -0.02 -9.05 -1.38
N ALA A 209 0.88 -9.36 -2.30
CA ALA A 209 0.76 -8.94 -3.70
C ALA A 209 -0.56 -9.43 -4.33
N ASN A 210 -0.99 -10.67 -4.05
CA ASN A 210 -2.26 -11.18 -4.56
C ASN A 210 -3.47 -10.53 -3.89
N SER A 211 -3.40 -10.27 -2.57
CA SER A 211 -4.47 -9.55 -1.87
C SER A 211 -4.65 -8.13 -2.39
N ILE A 212 -3.56 -7.39 -2.63
CA ILE A 212 -3.64 -6.04 -3.19
C ILE A 212 -4.16 -6.05 -4.64
N LYS A 213 -3.78 -7.05 -5.45
CA LYS A 213 -4.37 -7.22 -6.81
C LYS A 213 -5.88 -7.44 -6.73
N MET A 214 -6.35 -8.28 -5.79
CA MET A 214 -7.78 -8.53 -5.62
C MET A 214 -8.52 -7.29 -5.13
N PHE A 215 -7.94 -6.56 -4.19
CA PHE A 215 -8.44 -5.27 -3.76
C PHE A 215 -8.57 -4.28 -4.94
N CYS A 216 -7.55 -4.16 -5.80
CA CYS A 216 -7.63 -3.34 -7.01
C CYS A 216 -8.75 -3.81 -7.95
N PHE A 217 -8.90 -5.11 -8.15
CA PHE A 217 -9.96 -5.67 -8.98
C PHE A 217 -11.35 -5.26 -8.48
N GLU A 218 -11.64 -5.42 -7.19
CA GLU A 218 -12.92 -5.03 -6.58
C GLU A 218 -13.17 -3.53 -6.71
N LYS A 219 -12.13 -2.70 -6.56
CA LYS A 219 -12.25 -1.25 -6.72
C LYS A 219 -12.48 -0.85 -8.16
N MET A 220 -11.88 -1.52 -9.13
CA MET A 220 -12.15 -1.32 -10.57
C MET A 220 -13.58 -1.71 -10.92
N GLU A 221 -14.05 -2.87 -10.45
CA GLU A 221 -15.41 -3.35 -10.72
C GLU A 221 -16.48 -2.36 -10.22
N THR A 222 -16.22 -1.73 -9.07
CA THR A 222 -17.14 -0.78 -8.46
C THR A 222 -16.87 0.68 -8.84
N ARG A 223 -15.82 0.96 -9.64
CA ARG A 223 -15.34 2.31 -9.97
C ARG A 223 -15.15 3.19 -8.73
N SER A 224 -14.63 2.61 -7.66
CA SER A 224 -14.47 3.29 -6.38
C SER A 224 -13.13 4.02 -6.30
N ALA A 225 -13.17 5.19 -5.67
CA ALA A 225 -11.95 5.91 -5.30
C ALA A 225 -11.17 5.13 -4.22
N VAL A 226 -9.84 5.18 -4.31
CA VAL A 226 -8.93 4.53 -3.37
C VAL A 226 -7.94 5.56 -2.84
N SER A 227 -7.89 5.73 -1.53
CA SER A 227 -6.87 6.50 -0.84
C SER A 227 -5.70 5.60 -0.38
N LEU A 228 -4.58 6.21 0.01
CA LEU A 228 -3.48 5.45 0.63
C LEU A 228 -3.89 4.87 1.99
N ASN A 229 -4.85 5.47 2.68
CA ASN A 229 -5.38 4.92 3.94
C ASN A 229 -6.17 3.63 3.68
N ASP A 230 -6.96 3.55 2.61
CA ASP A 230 -7.65 2.31 2.22
C ASP A 230 -6.65 1.21 1.90
N LEU A 231 -5.56 1.53 1.20
CA LEU A 231 -4.49 0.59 0.90
C LEU A 231 -3.78 0.10 2.18
N LYS A 232 -3.42 1.01 3.08
CA LYS A 232 -2.82 0.67 4.38
C LYS A 232 -3.76 -0.21 5.20
N HIS A 233 -5.05 0.12 5.22
CA HIS A 233 -6.06 -0.69 5.90
C HIS A 233 -6.14 -2.12 5.33
N GLN A 234 -6.14 -2.26 3.99
CA GLN A 234 -6.12 -3.57 3.34
C GLN A 234 -4.88 -4.40 3.72
N ILE A 235 -3.71 -3.78 3.78
CA ILE A 235 -2.47 -4.44 4.22
C ILE A 235 -2.59 -4.90 5.68
N GLU A 236 -3.13 -4.06 6.56
CA GLU A 236 -3.34 -4.44 7.97
C GLU A 236 -4.36 -5.57 8.14
N LEU A 237 -5.41 -5.63 7.31
CA LEU A 237 -6.34 -6.78 7.29
C LEU A 237 -5.62 -8.08 6.93
N VAL A 238 -4.74 -8.07 5.93
CA VAL A 238 -3.94 -9.25 5.55
C VAL A 238 -2.99 -9.66 6.69
N LYS A 239 -2.31 -8.68 7.31
CA LYS A 239 -1.46 -8.94 8.49
C LYS A 239 -2.27 -9.57 9.61
N PHE A 240 -3.45 -9.05 9.88
CA PHE A 240 -4.36 -9.57 10.91
C PHE A 240 -4.78 -11.00 10.59
N ASP A 241 -5.19 -11.30 9.36
CA ASP A 241 -5.63 -12.65 8.97
C ASP A 241 -4.49 -13.67 9.04
N ILE A 242 -3.28 -13.30 8.61
CA ILE A 242 -2.09 -14.16 8.77
C ILE A 242 -1.80 -14.39 10.25
N SER A 243 -1.93 -13.35 11.09
CA SER A 243 -1.66 -13.47 12.53
C SER A 243 -2.74 -14.21 13.30
N LYS A 244 -3.96 -14.23 12.74
CA LYS A 244 -5.06 -15.03 13.31
C LYS A 244 -4.75 -16.49 13.35
N GLY A 245 -3.91 -17.00 12.42
CA GLY A 245 -3.52 -18.39 12.25
C GLY A 245 -4.46 -19.31 13.01
N ALA A 246 -5.57 -19.71 12.43
CA ALA A 246 -6.66 -20.48 13.02
C ALA A 246 -6.66 -20.49 14.56
N GLU A 247 -7.34 -19.51 15.20
CA GLU A 247 -7.71 -19.55 16.63
C GLU A 247 -6.56 -19.62 17.65
N ASN A 248 -5.50 -18.80 17.47
CA ASN A 248 -4.48 -18.72 18.51
C ASN A 248 -5.07 -18.08 19.79
N PRO A 249 -5.18 -18.81 20.91
CA PRO A 249 -5.76 -18.29 22.16
C PRO A 249 -5.05 -17.05 22.71
N ALA A 250 -3.81 -16.79 22.26
CA ALA A 250 -3.04 -15.61 22.68
C ALA A 250 -3.70 -14.27 22.35
N HIS A 251 -4.65 -14.23 21.41
CA HIS A 251 -5.46 -13.04 21.16
C HIS A 251 -6.27 -12.56 22.38
N GLY A 252 -6.59 -13.45 23.31
CA GLY A 252 -7.23 -13.09 24.58
C GLY A 252 -6.26 -12.53 25.65
N TRP A 253 -4.95 -12.66 25.43
CA TRP A 253 -3.91 -12.30 26.41
C TRP A 253 -2.97 -11.22 25.92
N ILE A 254 -3.05 -10.83 24.65
CA ILE A 254 -2.21 -9.82 24.01
C ILE A 254 -3.09 -8.75 23.39
N GLU A 255 -2.87 -7.51 23.80
CA GLU A 255 -3.53 -6.35 23.22
C GLU A 255 -2.54 -5.50 22.43
N LYS A 256 -2.88 -5.09 21.20
CA LYS A 256 -2.15 -4.06 20.47
C LYS A 256 -2.54 -2.71 21.06
N VAL A 257 -1.57 -1.96 21.60
CA VAL A 257 -1.84 -0.65 22.19
C VAL A 257 -2.06 0.36 21.08
N ASN A 258 -3.24 0.98 21.05
CA ASN A 258 -3.60 1.97 20.05
C ASN A 258 -3.53 3.39 20.63
N PHE A 259 -2.67 4.24 20.05
CA PHE A 259 -2.53 5.66 20.40
C PHE A 259 -3.28 6.59 19.43
N ASN A 260 -3.96 6.08 18.41
CA ASN A 260 -4.62 6.87 17.37
C ASN A 260 -6.15 6.99 17.54
N GLU A 261 -6.75 6.20 18.41
CA GLU A 261 -8.19 6.27 18.67
C GLU A 261 -8.51 7.45 19.61
N LEU A 262 -8.93 8.56 19.03
CA LEU A 262 -9.48 9.68 19.79
C LEU A 262 -10.92 9.33 20.18
N THR A 263 -11.13 8.96 21.43
CA THR A 263 -12.47 8.85 22.02
C THR A 263 -12.81 10.14 22.76
N ASP A 264 -14.05 10.63 22.63
CA ASP A 264 -14.53 11.82 23.32
C ASP A 264 -14.77 11.59 24.84
N GLN A 265 -14.34 10.46 25.37
CA GLN A 265 -14.48 10.17 26.81
C GLN A 265 -13.63 11.13 27.65
N GLU A 266 -14.25 11.70 28.66
CA GLU A 266 -13.55 12.50 29.67
C GLU A 266 -12.51 11.64 30.40
N SER A 267 -11.28 12.16 30.48
CA SER A 267 -10.20 11.48 31.18
C SER A 267 -10.39 11.61 32.69
N SER A 268 -10.31 10.48 33.38
CA SER A 268 -10.28 10.45 34.84
C SER A 268 -8.86 10.30 35.43
N TYR A 269 -7.83 10.63 34.65
CA TYR A 269 -6.43 10.53 35.04
C TYR A 269 -6.12 11.27 36.33
N TYR A 270 -6.63 12.49 36.49
CA TYR A 270 -6.40 13.31 37.70
C TYR A 270 -7.22 12.83 38.91
N GLU A 271 -8.13 11.91 38.74
CA GLU A 271 -8.88 11.25 39.86
C GLU A 271 -8.10 10.07 40.44
N GLY A 272 -6.83 9.89 40.06
CA GLY A 272 -5.96 8.83 40.59
C GLY A 272 -6.13 7.48 39.89
N LYS A 273 -6.82 7.42 38.74
CA LYS A 273 -6.94 6.20 37.91
C LYS A 273 -5.63 5.92 37.15
N LYS A 274 -5.46 4.66 36.75
CA LYS A 274 -4.34 4.21 35.95
C LYS A 274 -4.33 4.97 34.61
N ALA A 275 -3.17 5.44 34.17
CA ALA A 275 -3.00 6.10 32.88
C ALA A 275 -3.40 5.18 31.73
N THR A 276 -4.07 5.72 30.75
CA THR A 276 -4.46 5.07 29.51
C THR A 276 -3.62 5.59 28.32
N PRO A 277 -3.58 4.90 27.18
CA PRO A 277 -2.94 5.43 25.98
C PRO A 277 -3.46 6.81 25.56
N MET A 278 -4.77 7.05 25.73
CA MET A 278 -5.40 8.34 25.45
C MET A 278 -4.88 9.48 26.33
N ASP A 279 -4.63 9.22 27.62
CA ASP A 279 -4.09 10.23 28.54
C ASP A 279 -2.70 10.67 28.08
N ILE A 280 -1.92 9.73 27.52
CA ILE A 280 -0.58 10.00 26.98
C ILE A 280 -0.68 10.89 25.74
N VAL A 281 -1.59 10.57 24.81
CA VAL A 281 -1.81 11.35 23.57
C VAL A 281 -2.30 12.77 23.90
N LYS A 282 -3.21 12.91 24.86
CA LYS A 282 -3.70 14.21 25.36
C LYS A 282 -2.64 15.01 26.13
N GLY A 283 -1.47 14.39 26.42
CA GLY A 283 -0.38 15.04 27.15
C GLY A 283 -0.68 15.33 28.63
N LEU A 284 -1.66 14.65 29.24
CA LEU A 284 -2.08 14.89 30.61
C LEU A 284 -0.99 14.59 31.66
N PRO A 285 -0.21 13.50 31.54
CA PRO A 285 0.84 13.23 32.54
C PRO A 285 2.03 14.18 32.42
N VAL A 286 2.48 14.71 33.54
CA VAL A 286 3.68 15.54 33.61
C VAL A 286 4.89 14.82 33.01
N SER A 287 5.68 15.56 32.23
CA SER A 287 6.87 15.01 31.57
C SER A 287 8.07 14.93 32.56
N ARG A 288 8.70 13.75 32.56
CA ARG A 288 9.95 13.46 33.32
C ARG A 288 11.08 13.24 32.34
N VAL A 289 11.45 14.30 31.60
CA VAL A 289 12.28 14.27 30.39
C VAL A 289 13.53 13.40 30.48
N LEU A 290 14.31 13.57 31.57
CA LEU A 290 15.55 12.80 31.77
C LEU A 290 15.26 11.30 31.91
N LEU A 291 14.30 10.96 32.76
CA LEU A 291 13.93 9.56 33.01
C LEU A 291 13.30 8.90 31.79
N GLU A 292 12.44 9.61 31.07
CA GLU A 292 11.86 9.14 29.80
C GLU A 292 12.94 8.89 28.74
N LYS A 293 13.98 9.74 28.70
CA LYS A 293 15.14 9.55 27.82
C LYS A 293 15.95 8.32 28.23
N ASP A 294 16.22 8.13 29.53
CA ASP A 294 16.96 6.98 30.06
C ASP A 294 16.24 5.67 29.75
N ILE A 295 14.91 5.63 29.92
CA ILE A 295 14.11 4.44 29.59
C ILE A 295 14.15 4.14 28.09
N ARG A 296 13.97 5.15 27.22
CA ARG A 296 14.07 4.96 25.76
C ARG A 296 15.47 4.47 25.34
N THR A 297 16.52 5.03 25.91
CA THR A 297 17.89 4.58 25.66
C THR A 297 18.08 3.13 26.11
N SER A 298 17.50 2.75 27.25
CA SER A 298 17.53 1.37 27.73
C SER A 298 16.80 0.41 26.80
N VAL A 299 15.59 0.74 26.36
CA VAL A 299 14.82 -0.09 25.41
C VAL A 299 15.61 -0.28 24.10
N ASN A 300 16.28 0.74 23.58
CA ASN A 300 17.05 0.61 22.36
C ASN A 300 18.29 -0.30 22.54
N ASN A 301 18.96 -0.22 23.67
CA ASN A 301 20.21 -0.94 23.92
C ASN A 301 20.03 -2.35 24.50
N TYR A 302 18.94 -2.62 25.19
CA TYR A 302 18.68 -3.89 25.87
C TYR A 302 17.42 -4.55 25.33
N MET A 303 17.34 -5.87 25.39
CA MET A 303 16.15 -6.62 24.99
C MET A 303 15.04 -6.49 26.04
N VAL A 304 15.39 -6.52 27.31
CA VAL A 304 14.47 -6.35 28.45
C VAL A 304 14.84 -5.09 29.22
N THR A 305 13.87 -4.20 29.37
CA THR A 305 13.99 -3.02 30.27
C THR A 305 12.97 -3.12 31.39
N VAL A 306 13.42 -3.03 32.63
CA VAL A 306 12.56 -3.11 33.82
C VAL A 306 12.48 -1.75 34.49
N ILE A 307 11.28 -1.25 34.70
CA ILE A 307 11.01 -0.06 35.53
C ILE A 307 10.53 -0.53 36.90
N LYS A 308 11.41 -0.47 37.88
CA LYS A 308 11.14 -0.97 39.23
C LYS A 308 11.10 0.15 40.25
N SER A 309 10.00 0.33 40.97
CA SER A 309 9.89 1.29 42.09
C SER A 309 8.64 1.03 42.94
N SER A 310 8.50 1.76 44.04
CA SER A 310 7.34 1.72 44.93
C SER A 310 6.02 2.04 44.18
N SER A 311 4.88 1.75 44.78
CA SER A 311 3.57 2.13 44.25
C SER A 311 3.45 3.64 44.07
N GLY A 312 2.61 4.09 43.11
CA GLY A 312 2.35 5.52 42.90
C GLY A 312 3.45 6.32 42.18
N GLN A 313 4.59 5.70 41.80
CA GLN A 313 5.72 6.39 41.17
C GLN A 313 5.55 6.60 39.65
N GLY A 314 4.37 6.32 39.07
CA GLY A 314 4.06 6.55 37.68
C GLY A 314 4.72 5.57 36.70
N LYS A 315 5.03 4.33 37.10
CA LYS A 315 5.68 3.32 36.26
C LYS A 315 4.90 3.02 34.98
N THR A 316 3.61 2.76 35.10
CA THR A 316 2.71 2.53 33.94
C THR A 316 2.69 3.72 32.99
N THR A 317 2.60 4.93 33.53
CA THR A 317 2.65 6.17 32.73
C THR A 317 3.96 6.29 31.96
N LEU A 318 5.11 6.01 32.59
CA LEU A 318 6.41 6.02 31.93
C LEU A 318 6.53 4.95 30.86
N ALA A 319 5.97 3.77 31.10
CA ALA A 319 5.97 2.68 30.12
C ALA A 319 5.13 3.06 28.88
N LEU A 320 3.91 3.56 29.08
CA LEU A 320 3.05 4.02 27.97
C LEU A 320 3.66 5.20 27.21
N LYS A 321 4.27 6.18 27.90
CA LYS A 321 5.02 7.27 27.24
C LYS A 321 6.20 6.75 26.43
N THR A 322 6.88 5.71 26.90
CA THR A 322 7.97 5.08 26.15
C THR A 322 7.44 4.39 24.89
N GLN A 323 6.35 3.62 24.99
CA GLN A 323 5.72 3.02 23.82
C GLN A 323 5.24 4.08 22.82
N TYR A 324 4.58 5.15 23.29
CA TYR A 324 4.15 6.26 22.45
C TYR A 324 5.33 6.94 21.74
N GLY A 325 6.42 7.22 22.45
CA GLY A 325 7.61 7.84 21.87
C GLY A 325 8.36 6.97 20.87
N LEU A 326 8.21 5.64 20.95
CA LEU A 326 8.87 4.66 20.09
C LEU A 326 7.94 3.99 19.07
N GLN A 327 6.67 4.42 18.96
CA GLN A 327 5.65 3.77 18.09
C GLN A 327 5.97 3.84 16.58
N LYS A 328 6.90 4.72 16.17
CA LYS A 328 7.39 4.77 14.79
C LYS A 328 8.42 3.68 14.48
N GLU A 329 9.11 3.16 15.51
CA GLU A 329 10.17 2.15 15.38
C GLU A 329 9.68 0.77 15.79
N TYR A 330 8.76 0.71 16.76
CA TYR A 330 8.23 -0.52 17.35
C TYR A 330 6.71 -0.51 17.36
N THR A 331 6.12 -1.69 17.17
CA THR A 331 4.68 -1.89 17.32
C THR A 331 4.35 -2.14 18.79
N PRO A 332 3.58 -1.26 19.47
CA PRO A 332 3.29 -1.38 20.89
C PRO A 332 2.26 -2.47 21.16
N TYR A 333 2.60 -3.39 22.08
CA TYR A 333 1.72 -4.44 22.58
C TYR A 333 1.71 -4.42 24.11
N GLN A 334 0.60 -4.88 24.70
CA GLN A 334 0.50 -5.18 26.14
C GLN A 334 0.19 -6.68 26.31
N LEU A 335 0.97 -7.35 27.16
CA LEU A 335 0.72 -8.72 27.57
C LEU A 335 -0.06 -8.70 28.89
N ILE A 336 -1.22 -9.36 28.93
CA ILE A 336 -2.14 -9.36 30.06
C ILE A 336 -1.98 -10.62 30.91
N ASN A 337 -1.73 -11.76 30.28
CA ASN A 337 -1.60 -13.04 30.96
C ASN A 337 -0.45 -13.87 30.39
N CYS A 338 0.34 -14.43 31.31
CA CYS A 338 1.47 -15.32 31.05
C CYS A 338 1.73 -16.13 32.31
N SER A 339 0.76 -16.95 32.74
CA SER A 339 0.76 -17.60 34.07
C SER A 339 1.14 -19.08 34.04
N ASP A 340 1.18 -19.71 32.86
CA ASP A 340 1.47 -21.13 32.72
C ASP A 340 2.14 -21.48 31.38
N ARG A 341 2.72 -22.68 31.29
CA ARG A 341 3.44 -23.16 30.09
C ARG A 341 2.58 -23.33 28.86
N GLY A 342 1.28 -23.57 29.00
CA GLY A 342 0.34 -23.68 27.86
C GLY A 342 0.16 -22.33 27.20
N THR A 343 -0.03 -21.27 27.99
CA THR A 343 -0.12 -19.88 27.49
C THR A 343 1.16 -19.41 26.82
N LEU A 344 2.33 -19.77 27.34
CA LEU A 344 3.63 -19.39 26.79
C LEU A 344 3.78 -19.76 25.32
N ARG A 345 3.45 -21.01 24.95
CA ARG A 345 3.60 -21.47 23.57
C ARG A 345 2.78 -20.65 22.61
N HIS A 346 1.53 -20.39 22.92
CA HIS A 346 0.64 -19.59 22.09
C HIS A 346 1.10 -18.12 21.96
N ILE A 347 1.63 -17.54 23.06
CA ILE A 347 2.20 -16.20 23.06
C ILE A 347 3.44 -16.13 22.17
N VAL A 348 4.35 -17.10 22.27
CA VAL A 348 5.54 -17.19 21.42
C VAL A 348 5.16 -17.32 19.95
N GLU A 349 4.23 -18.24 19.61
CA GLU A 349 3.73 -18.43 18.24
C GLU A 349 3.10 -17.13 17.69
N TYR A 350 2.32 -16.40 18.50
CA TYR A 350 1.74 -15.12 18.14
C TYR A 350 2.80 -14.09 17.75
N PHE A 351 3.78 -13.85 18.64
CA PHE A 351 4.82 -12.86 18.37
C PHE A 351 5.76 -13.28 17.24
N HIS A 352 6.05 -14.58 17.09
CA HIS A 352 6.79 -15.09 15.94
C HIS A 352 6.07 -14.78 14.62
N ALA A 353 4.74 -14.97 14.55
CA ALA A 353 3.96 -14.61 13.38
C ALA A 353 4.06 -13.11 13.09
N ARG A 354 3.94 -12.24 14.10
CA ARG A 354 4.07 -10.78 13.95
C ARG A 354 5.45 -10.36 13.46
N ILE A 355 6.52 -10.94 14.03
CA ILE A 355 7.89 -10.63 13.62
C ILE A 355 8.16 -11.10 12.19
N ARG A 356 7.64 -12.27 11.77
CA ARG A 356 7.73 -12.73 10.38
C ARG A 356 7.00 -11.83 9.40
N LEU A 357 5.97 -11.10 9.86
CA LEU A 357 5.27 -10.08 9.08
C LEU A 357 6.01 -8.73 9.03
N GLY A 358 7.22 -8.63 9.60
CA GLY A 358 8.03 -7.41 9.62
C GLY A 358 7.75 -6.47 10.79
N GLU A 359 6.84 -6.83 11.72
CA GLU A 359 6.63 -6.02 12.91
C GLU A 359 7.81 -6.15 13.87
N LYS A 360 8.06 -5.08 14.65
CA LYS A 360 9.02 -5.05 15.76
C LYS A 360 8.25 -4.84 17.06
N PRO A 361 7.75 -5.89 17.74
CA PRO A 361 6.97 -5.74 18.95
C PRO A 361 7.74 -5.06 20.09
N LEU A 362 7.11 -4.06 20.72
CA LEU A 362 7.50 -3.54 22.05
C LEU A 362 6.43 -4.00 23.04
N ILE A 363 6.74 -5.10 23.74
CA ILE A 363 5.80 -5.82 24.61
C ILE A 363 5.87 -5.23 26.01
N LEU A 364 4.79 -4.60 26.44
CA LEU A 364 4.63 -4.12 27.81
C LEU A 364 4.06 -5.23 28.70
N ILE A 365 4.77 -5.55 29.77
CA ILE A 365 4.32 -6.36 30.90
C ILE A 365 4.13 -5.39 32.07
N ASP A 366 2.88 -4.94 32.24
CA ASP A 366 2.60 -3.87 33.20
C ASP A 366 2.11 -4.42 34.55
N ASN A 367 2.78 -3.99 35.62
CA ASN A 367 2.49 -4.37 37.00
C ASN A 367 2.63 -5.89 37.23
N LEU A 368 3.87 -6.37 37.11
CA LEU A 368 4.23 -7.78 37.30
C LEU A 368 3.57 -8.39 38.52
N ASP A 369 2.82 -9.47 38.32
CA ASP A 369 2.07 -10.21 39.34
C ASP A 369 1.99 -11.71 39.02
N ALA A 370 1.12 -12.44 39.72
CA ALA A 370 0.95 -13.89 39.55
C ALA A 370 0.46 -14.27 38.11
N HIS A 371 -0.32 -13.41 37.45
CA HIS A 371 -0.80 -13.67 36.08
C HIS A 371 0.30 -13.52 35.04
N LEU A 372 1.43 -12.93 35.38
CA LEU A 372 2.56 -12.66 34.52
C LEU A 372 3.84 -13.37 35.02
N SER A 373 3.70 -14.34 35.89
CA SER A 373 4.81 -15.01 36.58
C SER A 373 5.79 -15.74 35.67
N GLU A 374 5.35 -16.20 34.49
CA GLU A 374 6.18 -16.96 33.55
C GLU A 374 6.89 -16.09 32.50
N TRP A 375 6.92 -14.76 32.71
CA TRP A 375 7.51 -13.83 31.76
C TRP A 375 8.99 -14.11 31.45
N ASN A 376 9.76 -14.59 32.43
CA ASN A 376 11.15 -14.94 32.23
C ASN A 376 11.36 -16.15 31.33
N GLN A 377 10.49 -17.16 31.40
CA GLN A 377 10.48 -18.28 30.48
C GLN A 377 10.02 -17.83 29.08
N LEU A 378 9.04 -16.93 28.98
CA LEU A 378 8.68 -16.30 27.73
C LEU A 378 9.88 -15.64 27.04
N VAL A 379 10.64 -14.82 27.78
CA VAL A 379 11.86 -14.19 27.27
C VAL A 379 12.85 -15.21 26.75
N GLN A 380 13.11 -16.27 27.53
CA GLN A 380 14.04 -17.35 27.15
C GLN A 380 13.61 -18.07 25.85
N LEU A 381 12.33 -18.41 25.73
CA LEU A 381 11.78 -19.04 24.53
C LEU A 381 11.87 -18.11 23.32
N MET A 382 11.54 -16.84 23.48
CA MET A 382 11.65 -15.87 22.39
C MET A 382 13.11 -15.59 22.00
N GLN A 383 14.07 -15.66 22.93
CA GLN A 383 15.50 -15.51 22.62
C GLN A 383 16.05 -16.62 21.74
N SER A 384 15.56 -17.86 21.87
CA SER A 384 16.08 -19.02 21.14
C SER A 384 15.71 -18.99 19.65
N ASP A 385 14.55 -18.46 19.30
CA ASP A 385 13.93 -18.70 18.00
C ASP A 385 13.93 -17.51 17.04
N VAL A 386 14.09 -16.27 17.54
CA VAL A 386 13.96 -15.07 16.72
C VAL A 386 15.14 -14.13 16.89
N LYS A 387 15.80 -13.78 15.80
CA LYS A 387 16.86 -12.76 15.77
C LYS A 387 16.32 -11.39 16.23
N TYR A 388 16.26 -11.16 17.54
CA TYR A 388 16.25 -9.85 18.26
C TYR A 388 15.40 -8.70 17.70
N ASN A 389 14.32 -8.97 16.96
CA ASN A 389 13.43 -7.93 16.42
C ASN A 389 12.26 -7.58 17.36
N TYR A 390 12.44 -7.73 18.65
CA TYR A 390 11.44 -7.35 19.65
C TYR A 390 12.11 -6.76 20.88
N LYS A 391 11.32 -6.05 21.69
CA LYS A 391 11.72 -5.49 22.99
C LYS A 391 10.66 -5.78 24.03
N ILE A 392 11.08 -5.95 25.27
CA ILE A 392 10.19 -6.17 26.40
C ILE A 392 10.41 -5.05 27.43
N LEU A 393 9.32 -4.42 27.83
CA LEU A 393 9.29 -3.38 28.86
C LEU A 393 8.43 -3.87 30.02
N ILE A 394 9.02 -3.98 31.21
CA ILE A 394 8.35 -4.52 32.38
C ILE A 394 8.20 -3.40 33.43
N THR A 395 7.03 -3.28 34.05
CA THR A 395 6.86 -2.48 35.24
C THR A 395 6.62 -3.40 36.43
N SER A 396 7.27 -3.13 37.58
CA SER A 396 7.10 -3.91 38.77
C SER A 396 7.22 -3.05 40.02
N ARG A 397 6.51 -3.43 41.09
CA ARG A 397 6.80 -2.97 42.43
C ARG A 397 8.03 -3.73 42.97
N GLU A 398 8.69 -3.20 43.98
CA GLU A 398 9.88 -3.86 44.52
C GLU A 398 9.57 -5.24 45.10
N ASN A 399 8.48 -5.37 45.85
CA ASN A 399 8.07 -6.65 46.45
C ASN A 399 7.62 -7.66 45.37
N ASP A 400 6.85 -7.21 44.40
CA ASP A 400 6.37 -8.07 43.32
C ASP A 400 7.54 -8.57 42.44
N TRP A 401 8.57 -7.73 42.27
CA TRP A 401 9.80 -8.14 41.60
C TRP A 401 10.49 -9.30 42.30
N TYR A 402 10.62 -9.24 43.65
CA TYR A 402 11.23 -10.34 44.39
C TYR A 402 10.42 -11.63 44.31
N ASN A 403 9.10 -11.53 44.22
CA ASN A 403 8.21 -12.69 44.15
C ASN A 403 8.12 -13.31 42.78
N TYR A 404 8.18 -12.49 41.71
CA TYR A 404 7.85 -12.91 40.33
C TYR A 404 8.97 -12.68 39.29
N ALA A 405 10.16 -12.21 39.69
CA ALA A 405 11.27 -12.07 38.78
C ALA A 405 11.76 -13.41 38.19
N GLY A 406 11.66 -14.48 39.00
CA GLY A 406 12.13 -15.81 38.59
C GLY A 406 13.65 -15.87 38.44
N ASP A 407 14.14 -16.88 37.69
CA ASP A 407 15.56 -17.03 37.42
C ASP A 407 15.99 -16.15 36.26
N LEU A 408 16.83 -15.18 36.51
CA LEU A 408 17.34 -14.20 35.55
C LEU A 408 18.66 -14.61 34.89
N SER A 409 19.24 -15.74 35.29
CA SER A 409 20.58 -16.18 34.85
C SER A 409 20.70 -16.36 33.32
N ASN A 410 19.59 -16.67 32.67
CA ASN A 410 19.53 -16.93 31.23
C ASN A 410 19.06 -15.71 30.41
N ILE A 411 18.85 -14.53 31.01
CA ILE A 411 18.48 -13.31 30.31
C ILE A 411 19.73 -12.49 30.03
N HIS A 412 20.25 -12.59 28.78
CA HIS A 412 21.54 -12.03 28.42
C HIS A 412 21.57 -10.51 28.22
N SER A 413 20.42 -9.86 28.04
CA SER A 413 20.34 -8.43 27.72
C SER A 413 19.20 -7.77 28.49
N MET A 414 19.46 -7.36 29.72
CA MET A 414 18.48 -6.73 30.60
C MET A 414 19.06 -5.51 31.31
N ASN A 415 18.24 -4.48 31.49
CA ASN A 415 18.56 -3.31 32.33
C ASN A 415 17.39 -2.99 33.28
N ILE A 416 17.72 -2.61 34.53
CA ILE A 416 16.74 -2.24 35.57
C ILE A 416 16.89 -0.76 35.90
N ILE A 417 15.82 0.00 35.68
CA ILE A 417 15.73 1.43 35.98
C ILE A 417 14.86 1.61 37.23
N LYS A 418 15.38 2.39 38.21
CA LYS A 418 14.67 2.72 39.44
C LYS A 418 14.29 4.20 39.42
N PRO A 419 13.05 4.56 39.04
CA PRO A 419 12.58 5.92 39.11
C PRO A 419 12.57 6.38 40.60
N MET A 420 13.24 7.49 40.88
CA MET A 420 13.10 8.18 42.14
C MET A 420 12.31 9.47 41.91
N LEU A 421 11.38 9.81 42.80
CA LEU A 421 10.86 11.16 42.86
C LEU A 421 12.00 12.05 43.34
N SER A 422 12.38 13.06 42.56
CA SER A 422 13.18 14.17 43.10
C SER A 422 12.38 14.81 44.24
N LYS A 423 12.99 14.91 45.38
CA LYS A 423 12.44 15.66 46.54
C LYS A 423 12.16 17.11 46.15
#